data_aa4fcd7cc2fc9139ee22eb78ea857f22
#
_entry.id   aa4fcd7cc2fc9139ee22eb78ea857f22
#
_cell.length_a   1.000
_cell.length_b   1.000
_cell.length_c   1.000
_cell.angle_alpha   90.00
_cell.angle_beta   90.00
_cell.angle_gamma   90.00
#
_symmetry.space_group_name_H-M   'P 1'
#
loop_
_entity.id
_entity.type
_entity.pdbx_description
1 polymer ?
#
loop_
_entity_poly.entity_id
_entity_poly.type
_entity_poly.pdbx_seq_one_letter_code
_entity_poly.pdbx_strand_id
1 'polypeptide(L)'
;MWDLVPMQILLVVGITWGGIAAKQGGTHVWFWLAAIVFLFVPLAAVVGWCAQVWPLEGGVYQWAKFALGPFAGFMCAWNFGVWALLAVSNVGILTATSISYGLGPHAAWIEDNHLLIAGFTIVLFLVILAVNLPGFGIGRWVSHFGTAVTVMVTLLLMGLLFYHPHASPAHPHVNPQAPFSVGKPVFTLMTINLFTKIAFNGLGGLEQVAVFAGETRNAGRAIMRSAWIAAPLIAVIYILMTGSMLAYIPAAKVDLTGPIPQILAAAFAGGSGSASIDWGLMLGRATILVLAVALVAQYAVIVAETSRLPMVAGWDGMIPAWFTRLDPRWKTPTRSIAVIVALATGLGLLATYGTGAQEAFQVINSVGNVGYGIYYLIMFAIPLMVGERFGVRAGFWMQAAAVSGLAVTALAMAFLVLPIVDVASKWNFAARVAGASLAMNAAGVAIYWNGMRQARQ
;
A
#
# COMPACT_ATOMS: atom_id res chain seq x y z
N MET A 1 -9.53 18.62 12.84
CA MET A 1 -8.58 18.97 11.75
C MET A 1 -7.15 18.53 12.08
N TRP A 2 -6.59 18.94 13.23
CA TRP A 2 -5.20 18.58 13.59
C TRP A 2 -4.96 17.09 13.74
N ASP A 3 -5.95 16.31 14.18
CA ASP A 3 -5.84 14.86 14.29
C ASP A 3 -5.85 14.14 12.93
N LEU A 4 -6.47 14.76 11.89
CA LEU A 4 -6.53 14.19 10.55
C LEU A 4 -5.20 14.30 9.80
N VAL A 5 -4.35 15.29 10.10
CA VAL A 5 -3.04 15.45 9.41
C VAL A 5 -2.10 14.29 9.69
N PRO A 6 -1.80 13.92 10.96
CA PRO A 6 -0.99 12.75 11.24
C PRO A 6 -1.61 11.47 10.68
N MET A 7 -2.92 11.33 10.77
CA MET A 7 -3.63 10.18 10.24
C MET A 7 -3.47 10.04 8.71
N GLN A 8 -3.62 11.13 7.96
CA GLN A 8 -3.38 11.13 6.51
C GLN A 8 -1.94 10.77 6.17
N ILE A 9 -0.97 11.29 6.91
CA ILE A 9 0.45 10.95 6.71
C ILE A 9 0.68 9.45 6.95
N LEU A 10 0.15 8.90 8.04
CA LEU A 10 0.31 7.47 8.37
C LEU A 10 -0.39 6.54 7.37
N LEU A 11 -1.55 6.94 6.84
CA LEU A 11 -2.28 6.14 5.85
C LEU A 11 -1.62 6.17 4.46
N VAL A 12 -1.03 7.30 4.09
CA VAL A 12 -0.47 7.50 2.76
C VAL A 12 1.01 7.08 2.70
N VAL A 13 1.81 7.39 3.74
CA VAL A 13 3.25 7.12 3.69
C VAL A 13 3.56 5.64 3.90
N GLY A 14 3.70 4.92 2.77
CA GLY A 14 4.25 3.57 2.75
C GLY A 14 5.75 3.59 2.48
N ILE A 15 6.55 3.24 3.48
CA ILE A 15 8.03 3.35 3.41
C ILE A 15 8.65 2.53 2.27
N THR A 16 8.01 1.45 1.82
CA THR A 16 8.48 0.61 0.71
C THR A 16 8.38 1.27 -0.66
N TRP A 17 7.46 2.22 -0.85
CA TRP A 17 7.26 2.88 -2.15
C TRP A 17 8.42 3.80 -2.56
N GLY A 18 9.21 4.25 -1.60
CA GLY A 18 10.47 4.95 -1.86
C GLY A 18 11.47 4.13 -2.68
N GLY A 19 11.46 2.79 -2.55
CA GLY A 19 12.29 1.90 -3.36
C GLY A 19 11.92 1.92 -4.84
N ILE A 20 10.63 1.93 -5.17
CA ILE A 20 10.17 2.07 -6.56
C ILE A 20 10.58 3.45 -7.12
N ALA A 21 10.40 4.51 -6.32
CA ALA A 21 10.78 5.85 -6.72
C ALA A 21 12.30 6.00 -6.91
N ALA A 22 13.11 5.31 -6.12
CA ALA A 22 14.55 5.33 -6.26
C ALA A 22 15.04 4.79 -7.62
N LYS A 23 14.26 3.88 -8.26
CA LYS A 23 14.57 3.46 -9.64
C LYS A 23 14.46 4.58 -10.69
N GLN A 24 13.85 5.73 -10.36
CA GLN A 24 13.84 6.94 -11.20
C GLN A 24 15.19 7.69 -11.16
N GLY A 25 16.08 7.31 -10.26
CA GLY A 25 17.32 8.05 -10.00
C GLY A 25 17.05 9.44 -9.41
N GLY A 26 18.02 10.34 -9.49
CA GLY A 26 17.93 11.68 -8.88
C GLY A 26 16.77 12.55 -9.36
N THR A 27 16.13 12.23 -10.49
CA THR A 27 14.96 12.96 -11.01
C THR A 27 13.63 12.59 -10.34
N HIS A 28 13.64 11.66 -9.37
CA HIS A 28 12.46 11.24 -8.62
C HIS A 28 11.64 12.39 -8.01
N VAL A 29 12.28 13.51 -7.69
CA VAL A 29 11.63 14.71 -7.14
C VAL A 29 10.49 15.19 -8.04
N TRP A 30 10.72 15.28 -9.35
CA TRP A 30 9.72 15.72 -10.32
C TRP A 30 8.53 14.76 -10.39
N PHE A 31 8.79 13.46 -10.28
CA PHE A 31 7.75 12.45 -10.33
C PHE A 31 6.90 12.45 -9.05
N TRP A 32 7.50 12.67 -7.88
CA TRP A 32 6.75 12.84 -6.63
C TRP A 32 5.87 14.09 -6.66
N LEU A 33 6.43 15.23 -7.10
CA LEU A 33 5.65 16.47 -7.22
C LEU A 33 4.51 16.32 -8.23
N ALA A 34 4.77 15.70 -9.39
CA ALA A 34 3.72 15.42 -10.36
C ALA A 34 2.63 14.50 -9.80
N ALA A 35 3.01 13.45 -9.08
CA ALA A 35 2.05 12.53 -8.47
C ALA A 35 1.17 13.24 -7.43
N ILE A 36 1.72 14.16 -6.64
CA ILE A 36 0.94 14.95 -5.69
C ILE A 36 -0.04 15.88 -6.42
N VAL A 37 0.42 16.58 -7.45
CA VAL A 37 -0.42 17.54 -8.18
C VAL A 37 -1.52 16.82 -8.97
N PHE A 38 -1.20 15.73 -9.64
CA PHE A 38 -2.12 15.09 -10.58
C PHE A 38 -2.95 13.94 -9.97
N LEU A 39 -2.58 13.42 -8.81
CA LEU A 39 -3.37 12.37 -8.13
C LEU A 39 -3.75 12.74 -6.70
N PHE A 40 -2.82 13.12 -5.80
CA PHE A 40 -3.12 13.31 -4.39
C PHE A 40 -4.05 14.51 -4.15
N VAL A 41 -3.78 15.65 -4.76
CA VAL A 41 -4.64 16.84 -4.65
C VAL A 41 -6.03 16.58 -5.25
N PRO A 42 -6.17 16.01 -6.46
CA PRO A 42 -7.45 15.54 -6.98
C PRO A 42 -8.19 14.56 -6.07
N LEU A 43 -7.47 13.59 -5.51
CA LEU A 43 -8.03 12.62 -4.57
C LEU A 43 -8.61 13.32 -3.34
N ALA A 44 -7.84 14.21 -2.72
CA ALA A 44 -8.29 15.00 -1.57
C ALA A 44 -9.52 15.86 -1.90
N ALA A 45 -9.53 16.45 -3.10
CA ALA A 45 -10.66 17.26 -3.58
C ALA A 45 -11.94 16.43 -3.70
N VAL A 46 -11.86 15.27 -4.36
CA VAL A 46 -13.02 14.40 -4.58
C VAL A 46 -13.50 13.79 -3.28
N VAL A 47 -12.60 13.28 -2.43
CA VAL A 47 -12.96 12.73 -1.11
C VAL A 47 -13.60 13.79 -0.23
N GLY A 48 -13.02 15.00 -0.17
CA GLY A 48 -13.56 16.12 0.60
C GLY A 48 -14.93 16.56 0.09
N TRP A 49 -15.14 16.60 -1.23
CA TRP A 49 -16.42 16.94 -1.84
C TRP A 49 -17.48 15.87 -1.54
N CYS A 50 -17.18 14.59 -1.75
CA CYS A 50 -18.08 13.49 -1.44
C CYS A 50 -18.47 13.45 0.05
N ALA A 51 -17.50 13.67 0.96
CA ALA A 51 -17.75 13.73 2.40
C ALA A 51 -18.59 14.97 2.82
N GLN A 52 -18.58 16.03 2.02
CA GLN A 52 -19.43 17.20 2.25
C GLN A 52 -20.85 16.96 1.73
N VAL A 53 -21.00 16.34 0.58
CA VAL A 53 -22.31 16.05 -0.06
C VAL A 53 -23.04 14.93 0.70
N TRP A 54 -22.30 13.89 1.04
CA TRP A 54 -22.82 12.71 1.76
C TRP A 54 -21.94 12.40 2.98
N PRO A 55 -22.18 13.03 4.12
CA PRO A 55 -21.41 12.76 5.35
C PRO A 55 -21.88 11.45 6.01
N LEU A 56 -21.67 10.33 5.29
CA LEU A 56 -22.12 9.00 5.68
C LEU A 56 -20.94 8.15 6.16
N GLU A 57 -21.18 7.31 7.13
CA GLU A 57 -20.27 6.25 7.52
C GLU A 57 -20.15 5.21 6.39
N GLY A 58 -18.96 4.65 6.19
CA GLY A 58 -18.72 3.68 5.11
C GLY A 58 -18.06 4.25 3.85
N GLY A 59 -17.77 5.56 3.81
CA GLY A 59 -16.90 6.20 2.82
C GLY A 59 -17.30 5.93 1.38
N VAL A 60 -16.32 5.59 0.54
CA VAL A 60 -16.47 5.49 -0.93
C VAL A 60 -17.52 4.46 -1.35
N TYR A 61 -17.71 3.37 -0.58
CA TYR A 61 -18.78 2.39 -0.86
C TYR A 61 -20.15 3.05 -0.90
N GLN A 62 -20.49 3.80 0.15
CA GLN A 62 -21.79 4.47 0.25
C GLN A 62 -21.96 5.53 -0.84
N TRP A 63 -20.91 6.31 -1.10
CA TRP A 63 -20.93 7.31 -2.16
C TRP A 63 -21.15 6.69 -3.53
N ALA A 64 -20.44 5.59 -3.85
CA ALA A 64 -20.62 4.87 -5.10
C ALA A 64 -22.03 4.27 -5.22
N LYS A 65 -22.56 3.70 -4.13
CA LYS A 65 -23.90 3.13 -4.10
C LYS A 65 -24.98 4.18 -4.36
N PHE A 66 -24.89 5.35 -3.71
CA PHE A 66 -25.87 6.42 -3.89
C PHE A 66 -25.74 7.08 -5.25
N ALA A 67 -24.52 7.36 -5.70
CA ALA A 67 -24.27 8.08 -6.93
C ALA A 67 -24.49 7.24 -8.20
N LEU A 68 -23.98 5.99 -8.19
CA LEU A 68 -23.88 5.13 -9.36
C LEU A 68 -24.72 3.85 -9.28
N GLY A 69 -25.30 3.60 -8.12
CA GLY A 69 -26.19 2.45 -7.89
C GLY A 69 -25.53 1.28 -7.14
N PRO A 70 -26.38 0.28 -6.71
CA PRO A 70 -25.94 -0.80 -5.83
C PRO A 70 -24.79 -1.65 -6.38
N PHE A 71 -24.79 -1.90 -7.70
CA PHE A 71 -23.72 -2.67 -8.35
C PHE A 71 -22.36 -1.97 -8.25
N ALA A 72 -22.31 -0.66 -8.53
CA ALA A 72 -21.08 0.12 -8.42
C ALA A 72 -20.59 0.17 -6.96
N GLY A 73 -21.48 0.36 -5.99
CA GLY A 73 -21.13 0.29 -4.58
C GLY A 73 -20.54 -1.07 -4.20
N PHE A 74 -21.19 -2.16 -4.58
CA PHE A 74 -20.70 -3.51 -4.31
C PHE A 74 -19.31 -3.75 -4.95
N MET A 75 -19.14 -3.45 -6.23
CA MET A 75 -17.86 -3.63 -6.92
C MET A 75 -16.76 -2.73 -6.34
N CYS A 76 -17.11 -1.56 -5.85
CA CYS A 76 -16.19 -0.68 -5.13
C CYS A 76 -15.66 -1.37 -3.85
N ALA A 77 -16.54 -1.85 -2.98
CA ALA A 77 -16.17 -2.57 -1.77
C ALA A 77 -15.43 -3.89 -2.04
N TRP A 78 -15.89 -4.65 -3.04
CA TRP A 78 -15.26 -5.90 -3.47
C TRP A 78 -13.81 -5.67 -3.89
N ASN A 79 -13.57 -4.73 -4.78
CA ASN A 79 -12.25 -4.45 -5.31
C ASN A 79 -11.29 -3.89 -4.26
N PHE A 80 -11.78 -3.08 -3.31
CA PHE A 80 -11.00 -2.67 -2.15
C PHE A 80 -10.63 -3.85 -1.27
N GLY A 81 -11.57 -4.77 -1.00
CA GLY A 81 -11.32 -6.01 -0.26
C GLY A 81 -10.30 -6.92 -0.94
N VAL A 82 -10.36 -7.05 -2.27
CA VAL A 82 -9.38 -7.81 -3.08
C VAL A 82 -7.99 -7.19 -2.96
N TRP A 83 -7.89 -5.86 -3.08
CA TRP A 83 -6.63 -5.16 -2.89
C TRP A 83 -6.03 -5.43 -1.51
N ALA A 84 -6.82 -5.28 -0.45
CA ALA A 84 -6.36 -5.49 0.92
C ALA A 84 -5.92 -6.95 1.16
N LEU A 85 -6.69 -7.92 0.64
CA LEU A 85 -6.36 -9.35 0.70
C LEU A 85 -5.01 -9.65 0.04
N LEU A 86 -4.78 -9.11 -1.16
CA LEU A 86 -3.54 -9.31 -1.90
C LEU A 86 -2.36 -8.57 -1.26
N ALA A 87 -2.58 -7.37 -0.72
CA ALA A 87 -1.55 -6.64 0.01
C ALA A 87 -0.98 -7.48 1.17
N VAL A 88 -1.86 -8.09 1.99
CA VAL A 88 -1.40 -8.92 3.11
C VAL A 88 -0.75 -10.23 2.66
N SER A 89 -1.06 -10.74 1.47
CA SER A 89 -0.49 -12.01 0.95
C SER A 89 1.04 -11.94 0.76
N ASN A 90 1.62 -10.76 0.69
CA ASN A 90 3.06 -10.54 0.56
C ASN A 90 3.85 -10.69 1.88
N VAL A 91 3.19 -10.89 3.02
CA VAL A 91 3.86 -10.86 4.35
C VAL A 91 5.03 -11.82 4.46
N GLY A 92 4.91 -13.03 3.89
CA GLY A 92 5.96 -14.04 3.93
C GLY A 92 7.23 -13.61 3.19
N ILE A 93 7.06 -13.10 1.96
CA ILE A 93 8.17 -12.63 1.13
C ILE A 93 8.89 -11.46 1.81
N LEU A 94 8.15 -10.43 2.20
CA LEU A 94 8.73 -9.21 2.79
C LEU A 94 9.42 -9.47 4.12
N THR A 95 8.87 -10.39 4.93
CA THR A 95 9.49 -10.77 6.20
C THR A 95 10.73 -11.62 5.97
N ALA A 96 10.71 -12.57 5.04
CA ALA A 96 11.87 -13.38 4.67
C ALA A 96 13.03 -12.50 4.18
N THR A 97 12.75 -11.55 3.27
CA THR A 97 13.73 -10.57 2.80
C THR A 97 14.28 -9.72 3.94
N SER A 98 13.41 -9.22 4.83
CA SER A 98 13.86 -8.44 6.00
C SER A 98 14.76 -9.26 6.93
N ILE A 99 14.45 -10.53 7.16
CA ILE A 99 15.30 -11.43 7.97
C ILE A 99 16.63 -11.69 7.27
N SER A 100 16.63 -11.92 5.95
CA SER A 100 17.85 -12.09 5.16
C SER A 100 18.81 -10.92 5.36
N TYR A 101 18.35 -9.69 5.16
CA TYR A 101 19.17 -8.49 5.40
C TYR A 101 19.57 -8.33 6.86
N GLY A 102 18.70 -8.63 7.81
CA GLY A 102 18.97 -8.53 9.25
C GLY A 102 20.04 -9.49 9.75
N LEU A 103 20.10 -10.70 9.18
CA LEU A 103 21.13 -11.69 9.49
C LEU A 103 22.43 -11.47 8.69
N GLY A 104 22.33 -10.73 7.58
CA GLY A 104 23.48 -10.36 6.75
C GLY A 104 23.79 -11.33 5.60
N PRO A 105 24.91 -11.13 4.88
CA PRO A 105 25.17 -11.83 3.61
C PRO A 105 25.15 -13.35 3.65
N HIS A 106 25.45 -13.95 4.80
CA HIS A 106 25.40 -15.40 4.98
C HIS A 106 23.96 -15.97 4.93
N ALA A 107 22.95 -15.13 5.07
CA ALA A 107 21.55 -15.49 5.05
C ALA A 107 20.85 -15.16 3.71
N ALA A 108 21.55 -14.71 2.69
CA ALA A 108 20.97 -14.35 1.39
C ALA A 108 20.20 -15.52 0.73
N TRP A 109 20.56 -16.77 1.02
CA TRP A 109 19.88 -17.96 0.56
C TRP A 109 18.40 -18.07 1.02
N ILE A 110 18.00 -17.29 2.04
CA ILE A 110 16.62 -17.25 2.55
C ILE A 110 15.66 -16.77 1.47
N GLU A 111 16.07 -15.77 0.68
CA GLU A 111 15.24 -15.16 -0.37
C GLU A 111 14.99 -16.09 -1.56
N ASP A 112 15.89 -17.03 -1.81
CA ASP A 112 15.79 -17.99 -2.89
C ASP A 112 15.14 -19.32 -2.45
N ASN A 113 14.90 -19.50 -1.14
CA ASN A 113 14.35 -20.73 -0.59
C ASN A 113 12.82 -20.67 -0.50
N HIS A 114 12.14 -21.14 -1.55
CA HIS A 114 10.68 -21.14 -1.64
C HIS A 114 9.98 -21.89 -0.50
N LEU A 115 10.58 -23.00 -0.02
CA LEU A 115 10.01 -23.78 1.10
C LEU A 115 10.07 -23.00 2.41
N LEU A 116 11.16 -22.27 2.62
CA LEU A 116 11.31 -21.43 3.82
C LEU A 116 10.35 -20.24 3.77
N ILE A 117 10.22 -19.56 2.62
CA ILE A 117 9.26 -18.47 2.42
C ILE A 117 7.83 -18.98 2.64
N ALA A 118 7.50 -20.18 2.12
CA ALA A 118 6.20 -20.80 2.36
C ALA A 118 5.97 -21.12 3.85
N GLY A 119 6.97 -21.65 4.54
CA GLY A 119 6.93 -21.89 5.97
C GLY A 119 6.72 -20.60 6.77
N PHE A 120 7.47 -19.54 6.47
CA PHE A 120 7.26 -18.21 7.06
C PHE A 120 5.85 -17.69 6.80
N THR A 121 5.36 -17.79 5.56
CA THR A 121 4.00 -17.36 5.20
C THR A 121 2.96 -18.03 6.09
N ILE A 122 3.01 -19.35 6.23
CA ILE A 122 2.07 -20.11 7.07
C ILE A 122 2.17 -19.69 8.54
N VAL A 123 3.38 -19.67 9.10
CA VAL A 123 3.59 -19.34 10.52
C VAL A 123 3.13 -17.92 10.81
N LEU A 124 3.47 -16.94 9.97
CA LEU A 124 3.10 -15.55 10.14
C LEU A 124 1.58 -15.35 10.08
N PHE A 125 0.89 -16.02 9.15
CA PHE A 125 -0.57 -15.96 9.11
C PHE A 125 -1.24 -16.65 10.29
N LEU A 126 -0.66 -17.70 10.85
CA LEU A 126 -1.15 -18.27 12.11
C LEU A 126 -0.98 -17.29 13.28
N VAL A 127 0.14 -16.58 13.33
CA VAL A 127 0.35 -15.50 14.32
C VAL A 127 -0.65 -14.37 14.12
N ILE A 128 -0.84 -13.90 12.88
CA ILE A 128 -1.82 -12.87 12.53
C ILE A 128 -3.24 -13.30 12.92
N LEU A 129 -3.60 -14.56 12.65
CA LEU A 129 -4.87 -15.13 13.07
C LEU A 129 -5.03 -15.07 14.60
N ALA A 130 -4.03 -15.59 15.33
CA ALA A 130 -4.04 -15.63 16.80
C ALA A 130 -4.17 -14.24 17.43
N VAL A 131 -3.50 -13.23 16.85
CA VAL A 131 -3.57 -11.83 17.32
C VAL A 131 -4.94 -11.20 17.05
N ASN A 132 -5.61 -11.58 15.93
CA ASN A 132 -6.87 -10.97 15.53
C ASN A 132 -8.12 -11.60 16.17
N LEU A 133 -8.05 -12.87 16.60
CA LEU A 133 -9.20 -13.55 17.23
C LEU A 133 -9.68 -12.85 18.50
N PRO A 134 -8.80 -12.46 19.48
CA PRO A 134 -9.23 -11.81 20.71
C PRO A 134 -9.74 -10.36 20.52
N GLY A 135 -9.56 -9.77 19.34
CA GLY A 135 -10.10 -8.46 19.01
C GLY A 135 -9.25 -7.26 19.47
N PHE A 136 -9.91 -6.13 19.73
CA PHE A 136 -9.29 -4.81 19.90
C PHE A 136 -8.29 -4.69 21.06
N GLY A 137 -8.36 -5.53 22.10
CA GLY A 137 -7.48 -5.43 23.25
C GLY A 137 -6.00 -5.59 22.89
N ILE A 138 -5.67 -6.68 22.20
CA ILE A 138 -4.29 -6.97 21.73
C ILE A 138 -3.99 -6.16 20.47
N GLY A 139 -4.95 -6.06 19.54
CA GLY A 139 -4.79 -5.34 18.27
C GLY A 139 -4.33 -3.89 18.45
N ARG A 140 -4.79 -3.20 19.49
CA ARG A 140 -4.38 -1.82 19.78
C ARG A 140 -2.88 -1.72 20.10
N TRP A 141 -2.34 -2.59 20.94
CA TRP A 141 -0.92 -2.59 21.28
C TRP A 141 -0.05 -2.95 20.08
N VAL A 142 -0.49 -3.92 19.27
CA VAL A 142 0.17 -4.32 18.03
C VAL A 142 0.20 -3.15 17.04
N SER A 143 -0.91 -2.43 16.88
CA SER A 143 -0.99 -1.24 16.04
C SER A 143 -0.07 -0.12 16.51
N HIS A 144 -0.05 0.20 17.82
CA HIS A 144 0.83 1.23 18.37
C HIS A 144 2.31 0.89 18.17
N PHE A 145 2.68 -0.37 18.39
CA PHE A 145 4.05 -0.83 18.15
C PHE A 145 4.45 -0.68 16.67
N GLY A 146 3.63 -1.19 15.75
CA GLY A 146 3.90 -1.08 14.32
C GLY A 146 4.02 0.37 13.86
N THR A 147 3.13 1.24 14.32
CA THR A 147 3.16 2.68 14.01
C THR A 147 4.42 3.35 14.56
N ALA A 148 4.79 3.09 15.81
CA ALA A 148 5.98 3.68 16.43
C ALA A 148 7.26 3.29 15.68
N VAL A 149 7.39 2.01 15.30
CA VAL A 149 8.54 1.52 14.53
C VAL A 149 8.56 2.15 13.13
N THR A 150 7.41 2.22 12.45
CA THR A 150 7.33 2.84 11.11
C THR A 150 7.74 4.32 11.14
N VAL A 151 7.26 5.08 12.12
CA VAL A 151 7.65 6.48 12.30
C VAL A 151 9.14 6.60 12.60
N MET A 152 9.66 5.79 13.52
CA MET A 152 11.07 5.76 13.85
C MET A 152 11.94 5.47 12.63
N VAL A 153 11.61 4.44 11.85
CA VAL A 153 12.35 4.07 10.63
C VAL A 153 12.24 5.17 9.57
N THR A 154 11.08 5.80 9.40
CA THR A 154 10.90 6.93 8.48
C THR A 154 11.84 8.09 8.84
N LEU A 155 11.87 8.47 10.13
CA LEU A 155 12.77 9.53 10.61
C LEU A 155 14.25 9.15 10.46
N LEU A 156 14.59 7.88 10.74
CA LEU A 156 15.93 7.36 10.54
C LEU A 156 16.34 7.46 9.07
N LEU A 157 15.48 7.01 8.14
CA LEU A 157 15.76 7.10 6.69
C LEU A 157 15.96 8.54 6.25
N MET A 158 15.14 9.48 6.71
CA MET A 158 15.33 10.89 6.42
C MET A 158 16.66 11.41 7.00
N GLY A 159 17.02 10.98 8.20
CA GLY A 159 18.27 11.34 8.86
C GLY A 159 19.51 10.79 8.17
N LEU A 160 19.44 9.59 7.59
CA LEU A 160 20.55 8.97 6.85
C LEU A 160 21.03 9.84 5.67
N LEU A 161 20.19 10.67 5.09
CA LEU A 161 20.57 11.60 4.04
C LEU A 161 21.63 12.61 4.51
N PHE A 162 21.58 12.98 5.78
CA PHE A 162 22.50 13.92 6.42
C PHE A 162 23.69 13.22 7.10
N TYR A 163 23.62 11.92 7.21
CA TYR A 163 24.71 11.10 7.71
C TYR A 163 25.67 10.80 6.56
N HIS A 164 26.80 11.52 6.55
CA HIS A 164 27.87 11.33 5.55
C HIS A 164 29.00 10.48 6.15
N PRO A 165 28.97 9.16 6.06
CA PRO A 165 30.17 8.41 6.28
C PRO A 165 31.18 8.85 5.21
N HIS A 166 32.38 9.25 5.64
CA HIS A 166 33.45 9.55 4.71
C HIS A 166 33.64 8.37 3.76
N ALA A 167 33.81 8.64 2.46
CA ALA A 167 34.05 7.61 1.47
C ALA A 167 35.13 6.66 1.99
N SER A 168 34.71 5.50 2.42
CA SER A 168 35.52 4.44 3.01
C SER A 168 35.50 3.27 2.04
N PRO A 169 36.58 2.44 1.99
CA PRO A 169 36.54 1.18 1.25
C PRO A 169 35.32 0.30 1.59
N ALA A 170 34.74 0.48 2.79
CA ALA A 170 33.52 -0.19 3.22
C ALA A 170 32.23 0.41 2.62
N HIS A 171 32.25 1.67 2.16
CA HIS A 171 31.13 2.36 1.55
C HIS A 171 31.49 2.92 0.17
N PRO A 172 31.92 2.10 -0.81
CA PRO A 172 32.41 2.56 -2.11
C PRO A 172 31.32 3.22 -2.97
N HIS A 173 30.06 3.14 -2.56
CA HIS A 173 28.90 3.61 -3.33
C HIS A 173 28.20 4.83 -2.73
N VAL A 174 28.70 5.38 -1.62
CA VAL A 174 28.12 6.61 -1.05
C VAL A 174 28.40 7.78 -1.99
N ASN A 175 27.35 8.24 -2.66
CA ASN A 175 27.40 9.44 -3.47
C ASN A 175 26.39 10.47 -2.98
N PRO A 176 26.76 11.33 -2.03
CA PRO A 176 25.86 12.32 -1.45
C PRO A 176 25.40 13.39 -2.46
N GLN A 177 26.00 13.47 -3.64
CA GLN A 177 25.61 14.40 -4.71
C GLN A 177 24.60 13.81 -5.71
N ALA A 178 24.42 12.46 -5.72
CA ALA A 178 23.53 11.76 -6.64
C ALA A 178 22.04 11.70 -6.26
N PRO A 179 21.63 11.90 -4.97
CA PRO A 179 20.25 11.69 -4.56
C PRO A 179 19.23 12.65 -5.20
N PHE A 180 19.68 13.86 -5.59
CA PHE A 180 18.80 14.87 -6.15
C PHE A 180 19.38 15.44 -7.44
N SER A 181 18.61 15.34 -8.52
CA SER A 181 18.92 16.00 -9.78
C SER A 181 17.81 16.97 -10.15
N VAL A 182 18.19 18.23 -10.34
CA VAL A 182 17.31 19.30 -10.87
C VAL A 182 17.20 19.23 -12.40
N GLY A 183 17.91 18.27 -13.04
CA GLY A 183 17.83 18.04 -14.47
C GLY A 183 16.43 17.71 -14.95
N LYS A 184 16.19 17.89 -16.25
CA LYS A 184 14.90 17.57 -16.86
C LYS A 184 14.64 16.06 -16.73
N PRO A 185 13.45 15.63 -16.26
CA PRO A 185 13.10 14.22 -16.21
C PRO A 185 13.04 13.67 -17.65
N VAL A 186 13.58 12.47 -17.82
CA VAL A 186 13.51 11.77 -19.10
C VAL A 186 12.24 10.91 -19.11
N PHE A 187 11.37 11.16 -20.07
CA PHE A 187 10.13 10.40 -20.23
C PHE A 187 10.37 9.21 -21.16
N THR A 188 10.54 8.05 -20.57
CA THR A 188 10.60 6.75 -21.27
C THR A 188 9.40 5.91 -20.82
N LEU A 189 9.12 4.81 -21.52
CA LEU A 189 8.09 3.87 -21.11
C LEU A 189 8.33 3.37 -19.67
N MET A 190 9.61 3.14 -19.30
CA MET A 190 9.97 2.70 -17.95
C MET A 190 9.74 3.79 -16.90
N THR A 191 10.15 5.04 -17.16
CA THR A 191 9.96 6.13 -16.19
C THR A 191 8.49 6.47 -16.00
N ILE A 192 7.66 6.37 -17.06
CA ILE A 192 6.21 6.52 -16.95
C ILE A 192 5.61 5.36 -16.15
N ASN A 193 6.04 4.11 -16.39
CA ASN A 193 5.60 2.95 -15.61
C ASN A 193 5.94 3.11 -14.12
N LEU A 194 7.16 3.51 -13.80
CA LEU A 194 7.57 3.79 -12.42
C LEU A 194 6.73 4.93 -11.81
N PHE A 195 6.52 6.04 -12.57
CA PHE A 195 5.68 7.15 -12.13
C PHE A 195 4.26 6.68 -11.76
N THR A 196 3.62 5.89 -12.62
CA THR A 196 2.27 5.40 -12.33
C THR A 196 2.21 4.55 -11.09
N LYS A 197 3.22 3.73 -10.84
CA LYS A 197 3.30 2.89 -9.65
C LYS A 197 3.53 3.70 -8.36
N ILE A 198 4.41 4.70 -8.39
CA ILE A 198 4.63 5.56 -7.21
C ILE A 198 3.43 6.47 -6.94
N ALA A 199 2.81 7.03 -7.97
CA ALA A 199 1.63 7.86 -7.82
C ALA A 199 0.50 7.05 -7.18
N PHE A 200 0.22 5.88 -7.72
CA PHE A 200 -0.91 5.06 -7.32
C PHE A 200 -0.72 4.39 -5.96
N ASN A 201 0.43 3.77 -5.73
CA ASN A 201 0.70 3.07 -4.46
C ASN A 201 1.23 4.00 -3.37
N GLY A 202 2.05 5.00 -3.76
CA GLY A 202 2.66 5.89 -2.79
C GLY A 202 1.70 6.95 -2.23
N LEU A 203 0.68 7.35 -2.99
CA LEU A 203 -0.22 8.43 -2.61
C LEU A 203 -1.68 8.00 -2.42
N GLY A 204 -1.97 6.71 -2.60
CA GLY A 204 -3.26 6.12 -2.23
C GLY A 204 -3.42 6.03 -0.71
N GLY A 205 -4.67 5.89 -0.24
CA GLY A 205 -5.01 5.71 1.18
C GLY A 205 -5.68 6.91 1.84
N LEU A 206 -5.61 8.10 1.27
CA LEU A 206 -6.27 9.29 1.83
C LEU A 206 -7.79 9.10 1.95
N GLU A 207 -8.42 8.39 1.05
CA GLU A 207 -9.86 8.10 1.07
C GLU A 207 -10.29 7.26 2.27
N GLN A 208 -9.37 6.55 2.92
CA GLN A 208 -9.66 5.79 4.14
C GLN A 208 -10.06 6.70 5.31
N VAL A 209 -9.59 7.96 5.29
CA VAL A 209 -10.03 8.98 6.26
C VAL A 209 -11.53 9.25 6.17
N ALA A 210 -12.15 8.99 5.01
CA ALA A 210 -13.57 9.17 4.80
C ALA A 210 -14.46 8.23 5.65
N VAL A 211 -13.93 7.12 6.14
CA VAL A 211 -14.64 6.23 7.09
C VAL A 211 -15.03 7.00 8.35
N PHE A 212 -14.24 8.00 8.76
CA PHE A 212 -14.48 8.85 9.92
C PHE A 212 -15.29 10.12 9.60
N ALA A 213 -15.84 10.23 8.39
CA ALA A 213 -16.61 11.41 7.98
C ALA A 213 -17.83 11.64 8.87
N GLY A 214 -18.52 10.56 9.30
CA GLY A 214 -19.66 10.64 10.21
C GLY A 214 -19.31 11.18 11.60
N GLU A 215 -18.11 10.93 12.08
CA GLU A 215 -17.62 11.37 13.40
C GLU A 215 -16.94 12.76 13.37
N THR A 216 -16.66 13.30 12.18
CA THR A 216 -15.92 14.55 12.00
C THR A 216 -16.85 15.72 11.73
N ARG A 217 -16.81 16.72 12.60
CA ARG A 217 -17.56 17.98 12.40
C ARG A 217 -17.09 18.69 11.13
N ASN A 218 -18.01 18.95 10.18
CA ASN A 218 -17.71 19.53 8.86
C ASN A 218 -16.66 18.70 8.08
N ALA A 219 -16.86 17.40 7.98
CA ALA A 219 -15.91 16.41 7.46
C ALA A 219 -15.25 16.84 6.14
N GLY A 220 -16.01 17.26 5.13
CA GLY A 220 -15.47 17.66 3.84
C GLY A 220 -14.43 18.79 3.93
N ARG A 221 -14.73 19.87 4.70
CA ARG A 221 -13.78 20.97 4.90
C ARG A 221 -12.58 20.53 5.74
N ALA A 222 -12.79 19.70 6.75
CA ALA A 222 -11.73 19.21 7.61
C ALA A 222 -10.75 18.32 6.83
N ILE A 223 -11.24 17.39 6.01
CA ILE A 223 -10.45 16.52 5.14
C ILE A 223 -9.64 17.34 4.13
N MET A 224 -10.31 18.31 3.43
CA MET A 224 -9.63 19.14 2.46
C MET A 224 -8.51 19.99 3.08
N ARG A 225 -8.79 20.65 4.21
CA ARG A 225 -7.79 21.50 4.89
C ARG A 225 -6.63 20.68 5.44
N SER A 226 -6.90 19.50 6.02
CA SER A 226 -5.83 18.62 6.50
C SER A 226 -4.98 18.08 5.35
N ALA A 227 -5.58 17.80 4.17
CA ALA A 227 -4.84 17.36 2.99
C ALA A 227 -3.89 18.46 2.46
N TRP A 228 -4.28 19.73 2.48
CA TRP A 228 -3.39 20.84 2.09
C TRP A 228 -2.15 20.96 2.99
N ILE A 229 -2.26 20.57 4.27
CA ILE A 229 -1.14 20.52 5.21
C ILE A 229 -0.34 19.21 5.01
N ALA A 230 -1.03 18.10 4.85
CA ALA A 230 -0.40 16.78 4.70
C ALA A 230 0.38 16.64 3.37
N ALA A 231 -0.13 17.20 2.26
CA ALA A 231 0.49 17.08 0.95
C ALA A 231 1.97 17.52 0.90
N PRO A 232 2.35 18.73 1.35
CA PRO A 232 3.75 19.13 1.34
C PRO A 232 4.61 18.31 2.31
N LEU A 233 4.05 17.86 3.45
CA LEU A 233 4.77 16.98 4.39
C LEU A 233 5.02 15.61 3.79
N ILE A 234 4.03 15.02 3.14
CA ILE A 234 4.15 13.74 2.42
C ILE A 234 5.19 13.87 1.29
N ALA A 235 5.17 14.99 0.55
CA ALA A 235 6.18 15.26 -0.48
C ALA A 235 7.59 15.26 0.10
N VAL A 236 7.82 16.01 1.16
CA VAL A 236 9.12 16.09 1.83
C VAL A 236 9.57 14.71 2.34
N ILE A 237 8.68 13.97 3.00
CA ILE A 237 8.98 12.63 3.51
C ILE A 237 9.42 11.71 2.36
N TYR A 238 8.67 11.64 1.28
CA TYR A 238 9.00 10.76 0.16
C TYR A 238 10.25 11.19 -0.59
N ILE A 239 10.43 12.49 -0.81
CA ILE A 239 11.62 13.02 -1.48
C ILE A 239 12.87 12.74 -0.66
N LEU A 240 12.86 13.04 0.64
CA LEU A 240 14.03 12.81 1.50
C LEU A 240 14.32 11.31 1.66
N MET A 241 13.29 10.49 1.86
CA MET A 241 13.44 9.04 2.00
C MET A 241 13.99 8.41 0.70
N THR A 242 13.46 8.81 -0.46
CA THR A 242 13.96 8.32 -1.76
C THR A 242 15.40 8.80 -2.01
N GLY A 243 15.68 10.06 -1.70
CA GLY A 243 17.03 10.62 -1.80
C GLY A 243 18.03 9.88 -0.89
N SER A 244 17.61 9.54 0.32
CA SER A 244 18.41 8.74 1.24
C SER A 244 18.77 7.38 0.65
N MET A 245 17.81 6.68 0.02
CA MET A 245 18.09 5.41 -0.65
C MET A 245 19.13 5.56 -1.76
N LEU A 246 19.01 6.60 -2.59
CA LEU A 246 19.92 6.87 -3.70
C LEU A 246 21.33 7.31 -3.26
N ALA A 247 21.45 7.84 -2.05
CA ALA A 247 22.76 8.18 -1.49
C ALA A 247 23.60 6.93 -1.21
N TYR A 248 22.99 5.80 -0.90
CA TYR A 248 23.69 4.57 -0.52
C TYR A 248 23.58 3.46 -1.56
N ILE A 249 22.52 3.45 -2.39
CA ILE A 249 22.21 2.36 -3.30
C ILE A 249 22.02 2.91 -4.72
N PRO A 250 22.79 2.40 -5.72
CA PRO A 250 22.54 2.75 -7.11
C PRO A 250 21.11 2.37 -7.54
N ALA A 251 20.42 3.24 -8.28
CA ALA A 251 19.04 3.07 -8.71
C ALA A 251 18.74 1.69 -9.35
N ALA A 252 19.67 1.16 -10.15
CA ALA A 252 19.54 -0.15 -10.80
C ALA A 252 19.55 -1.33 -9.82
N LYS A 253 20.19 -1.19 -8.64
CA LYS A 253 20.39 -2.24 -7.65
C LYS A 253 19.36 -2.21 -6.50
N VAL A 254 18.37 -1.33 -6.57
CA VAL A 254 17.34 -1.24 -5.52
C VAL A 254 16.49 -2.50 -5.53
N ASP A 255 16.44 -3.17 -4.39
CA ASP A 255 15.58 -4.32 -4.13
C ASP A 255 14.15 -3.84 -3.82
N LEU A 256 13.16 -4.33 -4.56
CA LEU A 256 11.77 -3.94 -4.38
C LEU A 256 11.05 -4.70 -3.26
N THR A 257 11.58 -5.84 -2.86
CA THR A 257 11.02 -6.65 -1.75
C THR A 257 11.54 -6.18 -0.40
N GLY A 258 12.74 -5.60 -0.36
CA GLY A 258 13.38 -5.13 0.85
C GLY A 258 14.14 -3.82 0.71
N PRO A 259 13.56 -2.74 0.14
CA PRO A 259 14.31 -1.51 -0.07
C PRO A 259 14.78 -0.86 1.24
N ILE A 260 13.98 -0.97 2.30
CA ILE A 260 14.32 -0.42 3.62
C ILE A 260 15.40 -1.26 4.33
N PRO A 261 15.24 -2.59 4.45
CA PRO A 261 16.32 -3.43 4.94
C PRO A 261 17.63 -3.25 4.16
N GLN A 262 17.56 -3.13 2.84
CA GLN A 262 18.73 -2.94 1.98
C GLN A 262 19.48 -1.65 2.31
N ILE A 263 18.78 -0.50 2.42
CA ILE A 263 19.43 0.76 2.76
C ILE A 263 20.00 0.75 4.18
N LEU A 264 19.27 0.19 5.15
CA LEU A 264 19.78 0.08 6.52
C LEU A 264 21.03 -0.80 6.57
N ALA A 265 21.04 -1.93 5.88
CA ALA A 265 22.22 -2.78 5.77
C ALA A 265 23.41 -2.03 5.09
N ALA A 266 23.14 -1.26 4.02
CA ALA A 266 24.16 -0.50 3.33
C ALA A 266 24.70 0.67 4.17
N ALA A 267 23.83 1.41 4.85
CA ALA A 267 24.22 2.59 5.64
C ALA A 267 24.99 2.23 6.92
N PHE A 268 24.67 1.09 7.53
CA PHE A 268 25.31 0.61 8.75
C PHE A 268 26.35 -0.51 8.50
N ALA A 269 26.71 -0.79 7.24
CA ALA A 269 27.79 -1.69 6.92
C ALA A 269 29.10 -1.12 7.46
N GLY A 270 29.65 -1.75 8.50
CA GLY A 270 30.82 -1.27 9.19
C GLY A 270 32.10 -1.33 8.38
N GLY A 271 32.96 -0.35 8.59
CA GLY A 271 34.26 -0.20 7.95
C GLY A 271 35.47 -0.46 8.86
N SER A 272 35.25 -0.96 10.08
CA SER A 272 36.36 -1.20 10.99
C SER A 272 36.95 -2.59 10.81
N GLY A 273 38.10 -2.66 10.13
CA GLY A 273 38.94 -3.86 10.08
C GLY A 273 39.62 -4.17 11.45
N SER A 274 39.11 -3.61 12.55
CA SER A 274 39.61 -3.89 13.91
C SER A 274 38.71 -4.95 14.58
N ALA A 275 39.29 -5.79 15.41
CA ALA A 275 38.61 -6.84 16.18
C ALA A 275 37.61 -6.32 17.22
N SER A 276 37.21 -5.05 17.16
CA SER A 276 36.21 -4.42 18.00
C SER A 276 34.81 -4.68 17.46
N ILE A 277 33.86 -4.84 18.39
CA ILE A 277 32.43 -5.00 18.06
C ILE A 277 31.95 -3.78 17.27
N ASP A 278 31.42 -4.02 16.05
CA ASP A 278 30.83 -2.97 15.24
C ASP A 278 29.39 -2.70 15.69
N TRP A 279 29.25 -1.74 16.58
CA TRP A 279 27.95 -1.31 17.12
C TRP A 279 27.02 -0.75 16.07
N GLY A 280 27.55 -0.09 15.01
CA GLY A 280 26.76 0.41 13.91
C GLY A 280 26.07 -0.73 13.16
N LEU A 281 26.84 -1.75 12.76
CA LEU A 281 26.33 -2.93 12.10
C LEU A 281 25.30 -3.67 12.95
N MET A 282 25.55 -3.83 14.25
CA MET A 282 24.60 -4.46 15.17
C MET A 282 23.28 -3.67 15.29
N LEU A 283 23.39 -2.35 15.39
CA LEU A 283 22.21 -1.47 15.46
C LEU A 283 21.40 -1.54 14.16
N GLY A 284 22.06 -1.49 13.01
CA GLY A 284 21.40 -1.62 11.70
C GLY A 284 20.63 -2.94 11.58
N ARG A 285 21.28 -4.06 11.91
CA ARG A 285 20.66 -5.39 11.89
C ARG A 285 19.50 -5.52 12.88
N ALA A 286 19.67 -5.04 14.10
CA ALA A 286 18.60 -5.03 15.10
C ALA A 286 17.40 -4.19 14.61
N THR A 287 17.63 -3.03 14.00
CA THR A 287 16.58 -2.19 13.44
C THR A 287 15.82 -2.91 12.32
N ILE A 288 16.52 -3.65 11.44
CA ILE A 288 15.89 -4.44 10.37
C ILE A 288 15.02 -5.56 10.96
N LEU A 289 15.50 -6.26 11.99
CA LEU A 289 14.71 -7.32 12.62
C LEU A 289 13.48 -6.78 13.37
N VAL A 290 13.62 -5.62 14.02
CA VAL A 290 12.47 -4.93 14.64
C VAL A 290 11.47 -4.48 13.57
N LEU A 291 11.95 -4.01 12.42
CA LEU A 291 11.10 -3.68 11.28
C LEU A 291 10.34 -4.91 10.76
N ALA A 292 10.98 -6.08 10.68
CA ALA A 292 10.31 -7.31 10.27
C ALA A 292 9.14 -7.66 11.20
N VAL A 293 9.29 -7.49 12.51
CA VAL A 293 8.20 -7.67 13.48
C VAL A 293 7.11 -6.61 13.29
N ALA A 294 7.49 -5.36 13.03
CA ALA A 294 6.54 -4.27 12.79
C ALA A 294 5.72 -4.48 11.50
N LEU A 295 6.30 -5.07 10.45
CA LEU A 295 5.57 -5.47 9.24
C LEU A 295 4.46 -6.48 9.56
N VAL A 296 4.74 -7.50 10.35
CA VAL A 296 3.73 -8.47 10.78
C VAL A 296 2.61 -7.79 11.57
N ALA A 297 2.96 -6.85 12.45
CA ALA A 297 1.99 -6.06 13.20
C ALA A 297 1.10 -5.22 12.26
N GLN A 298 1.68 -4.57 11.25
CA GLN A 298 0.94 -3.81 10.24
C GLN A 298 -0.03 -4.69 9.47
N TYR A 299 0.40 -5.86 9.02
CA TYR A 299 -0.47 -6.81 8.32
C TYR A 299 -1.58 -7.38 9.19
N ALA A 300 -1.34 -7.56 10.49
CA ALA A 300 -2.39 -7.94 11.43
C ALA A 300 -3.49 -6.85 11.52
N VAL A 301 -3.12 -5.57 11.49
CA VAL A 301 -4.08 -4.45 11.43
C VAL A 301 -4.88 -4.47 10.14
N ILE A 302 -4.24 -4.64 8.98
CA ILE A 302 -4.94 -4.70 7.69
C ILE A 302 -5.93 -5.89 7.65
N VAL A 303 -5.57 -7.05 8.18
CA VAL A 303 -6.49 -8.20 8.31
C VAL A 303 -7.66 -7.86 9.23
N ALA A 304 -7.43 -7.16 10.34
CA ALA A 304 -8.48 -6.69 11.24
C ALA A 304 -9.49 -5.77 10.54
N GLU A 305 -9.00 -4.82 9.76
CA GLU A 305 -9.83 -3.89 8.98
C GLU A 305 -10.58 -4.61 7.87
N THR A 306 -9.88 -5.38 7.04
CA THR A 306 -10.45 -6.12 5.91
C THR A 306 -11.54 -7.09 6.36
N SER A 307 -11.36 -7.75 7.50
CA SER A 307 -12.37 -8.68 8.04
C SER A 307 -13.66 -8.01 8.50
N ARG A 308 -13.62 -6.70 8.76
CA ARG A 308 -14.79 -5.91 9.18
C ARG A 308 -15.46 -5.18 8.03
N LEU A 309 -14.81 -5.04 6.88
CA LEU A 309 -15.39 -4.41 5.69
C LEU A 309 -16.79 -4.95 5.35
N PRO A 310 -17.04 -6.28 5.32
CA PRO A 310 -18.36 -6.80 5.03
C PRO A 310 -19.43 -6.38 6.03
N MET A 311 -19.04 -6.02 7.24
CA MET A 311 -19.99 -5.59 8.30
C MET A 311 -20.31 -4.10 8.19
N VAL A 312 -19.28 -3.26 7.93
CA VAL A 312 -19.44 -1.80 7.85
C VAL A 312 -20.15 -1.39 6.55
N ALA A 313 -19.81 -2.04 5.47
CA ALA A 313 -20.40 -1.76 4.17
C ALA A 313 -21.86 -2.24 4.04
N GLY A 314 -22.33 -3.03 5.01
CA GLY A 314 -23.70 -3.54 5.00
C GLY A 314 -24.05 -4.35 3.76
N TRP A 315 -23.09 -4.87 3.05
CA TRP A 315 -23.19 -5.55 1.73
C TRP A 315 -24.59 -6.09 1.41
N ASP A 316 -25.60 -5.42 1.96
CA ASP A 316 -27.05 -5.51 1.75
C ASP A 316 -27.59 -6.94 1.61
N GLY A 317 -27.08 -7.88 2.42
CA GLY A 317 -27.45 -9.30 2.35
C GLY A 317 -26.77 -10.08 1.22
N MET A 318 -25.85 -9.46 0.45
CA MET A 318 -25.14 -10.12 -0.65
C MET A 318 -24.13 -11.17 -0.15
N ILE A 319 -23.72 -11.08 1.12
CA ILE A 319 -22.81 -12.03 1.75
C ILE A 319 -23.61 -12.85 2.78
N PRO A 320 -23.37 -14.18 2.83
CA PRO A 320 -24.06 -15.04 3.79
C PRO A 320 -23.87 -14.57 5.24
N ALA A 321 -24.95 -14.52 6.02
CA ALA A 321 -24.95 -14.05 7.41
C ALA A 321 -23.96 -14.80 8.33
N TRP A 322 -23.62 -16.08 8.00
CA TRP A 322 -22.64 -16.83 8.77
C TRP A 322 -21.23 -16.19 8.73
N PHE A 323 -20.90 -15.52 7.63
CA PHE A 323 -19.59 -14.88 7.42
C PHE A 323 -19.41 -13.63 8.29
N THR A 324 -20.49 -12.84 8.45
CA THR A 324 -20.47 -11.58 9.21
C THR A 324 -20.81 -11.76 10.69
N ARG A 325 -21.17 -12.99 11.12
CA ARG A 325 -21.58 -13.24 12.50
C ARG A 325 -20.41 -13.04 13.48
N LEU A 326 -20.67 -12.25 14.53
CA LEU A 326 -19.71 -12.04 15.62
C LEU A 326 -19.64 -13.26 16.53
N ASP A 327 -18.44 -13.60 16.95
CA ASP A 327 -18.19 -14.61 17.97
C ASP A 327 -18.75 -14.14 19.32
N PRO A 328 -19.49 -14.98 20.09
CA PRO A 328 -20.08 -14.59 21.37
C PRO A 328 -19.04 -14.20 22.42
N ARG A 329 -17.87 -14.85 22.41
CA ARG A 329 -16.78 -14.64 23.40
C ARG A 329 -15.94 -13.40 23.06
N TRP A 330 -15.48 -13.33 21.81
CA TRP A 330 -14.48 -12.33 21.39
C TRP A 330 -15.10 -11.07 20.81
N LYS A 331 -16.40 -11.09 20.45
CA LYS A 331 -17.12 -10.00 19.77
C LYS A 331 -16.44 -9.57 18.46
N THR A 332 -15.73 -10.50 17.81
CA THR A 332 -15.03 -10.33 16.54
C THR A 332 -15.64 -11.23 15.47
N PRO A 333 -15.52 -10.89 14.16
CA PRO A 333 -15.98 -11.74 13.06
C PRO A 333 -14.96 -12.86 12.78
N THR A 334 -14.82 -13.81 13.73
CA THR A 334 -13.79 -14.86 13.70
C THR A 334 -13.78 -15.66 12.40
N ARG A 335 -14.96 -15.91 11.81
CA ARG A 335 -15.09 -16.63 10.53
C ARG A 335 -14.56 -15.80 9.36
N SER A 336 -14.88 -14.52 9.31
CA SER A 336 -14.33 -13.60 8.30
C SER A 336 -12.81 -13.53 8.40
N ILE A 337 -12.27 -13.37 9.62
CA ILE A 337 -10.83 -13.36 9.87
C ILE A 337 -10.18 -14.66 9.36
N ALA A 338 -10.74 -15.83 9.73
CA ALA A 338 -10.20 -17.13 9.32
C ALA A 338 -10.21 -17.33 7.80
N VAL A 339 -11.30 -16.94 7.12
CA VAL A 339 -11.39 -17.04 5.65
C VAL A 339 -10.39 -16.12 4.97
N ILE A 340 -10.27 -14.86 5.42
CA ILE A 340 -9.31 -13.91 4.85
C ILE A 340 -7.88 -14.41 5.05
N VAL A 341 -7.53 -14.89 6.25
CA VAL A 341 -6.21 -15.45 6.53
C VAL A 341 -5.96 -16.68 5.64
N ALA A 342 -6.92 -17.60 5.51
CA ALA A 342 -6.77 -18.78 4.66
C ALA A 342 -6.57 -18.41 3.18
N LEU A 343 -7.36 -17.47 2.65
CA LEU A 343 -7.23 -17.00 1.28
C LEU A 343 -5.90 -16.28 1.06
N ALA A 344 -5.51 -15.39 1.98
CA ALA A 344 -4.23 -14.67 1.88
C ALA A 344 -3.03 -15.62 1.94
N THR A 345 -3.09 -16.63 2.82
CA THR A 345 -2.07 -17.68 2.89
C THR A 345 -1.99 -18.45 1.55
N GLY A 346 -3.13 -18.90 1.03
CA GLY A 346 -3.18 -19.63 -0.24
C GLY A 346 -2.64 -18.81 -1.41
N LEU A 347 -3.02 -17.53 -1.51
CA LEU A 347 -2.54 -16.64 -2.55
C LEU A 347 -1.04 -16.33 -2.41
N GLY A 348 -0.54 -16.14 -1.19
CA GLY A 348 0.88 -15.95 -0.94
C GLY A 348 1.71 -17.17 -1.36
N LEU A 349 1.24 -18.39 -1.03
CA LEU A 349 1.89 -19.63 -1.43
C LEU A 349 1.85 -19.85 -2.95
N LEU A 350 0.71 -19.58 -3.59
CA LEU A 350 0.57 -19.73 -5.06
C LEU A 350 1.48 -18.75 -5.81
N ALA A 351 1.63 -17.54 -5.31
CA ALA A 351 2.44 -16.52 -5.98
C ALA A 351 3.93 -16.84 -5.96
N THR A 352 4.42 -17.51 -4.91
CA THR A 352 5.83 -17.90 -4.80
C THR A 352 6.17 -19.16 -5.62
N TYR A 353 5.17 -19.89 -6.13
CA TYR A 353 5.41 -21.11 -6.89
C TYR A 353 5.95 -20.83 -8.29
N GLY A 354 7.15 -21.29 -8.57
CA GLY A 354 7.79 -21.20 -9.90
C GLY A 354 8.23 -19.79 -10.33
N THR A 355 8.34 -18.83 -9.38
CA THR A 355 8.81 -17.46 -9.64
C THR A 355 9.75 -16.98 -8.54
N GLY A 356 10.67 -16.07 -8.89
CA GLY A 356 11.49 -15.40 -7.89
C GLY A 356 10.66 -14.47 -6.97
N ALA A 357 11.17 -14.17 -5.77
CA ALA A 357 10.47 -13.37 -4.78
C ALA A 357 10.04 -11.99 -5.30
N GLN A 358 10.89 -11.32 -6.07
CA GLN A 358 10.56 -10.00 -6.65
C GLN A 358 9.46 -10.07 -7.72
N GLU A 359 9.46 -11.10 -8.59
CA GLU A 359 8.38 -11.31 -9.57
C GLU A 359 7.07 -11.63 -8.86
N ALA A 360 7.09 -12.55 -7.88
CA ALA A 360 5.92 -12.91 -7.08
C ALA A 360 5.31 -11.69 -6.38
N PHE A 361 6.13 -10.90 -5.69
CA PHE A 361 5.74 -9.67 -5.06
C PHE A 361 5.08 -8.70 -6.04
N GLN A 362 5.67 -8.54 -7.22
CA GLN A 362 5.15 -7.61 -8.22
C GLN A 362 3.83 -8.10 -8.84
N VAL A 363 3.67 -9.41 -9.09
CA VAL A 363 2.40 -9.97 -9.59
C VAL A 363 1.29 -9.74 -8.58
N ILE A 364 1.48 -10.07 -7.29
CA ILE A 364 0.49 -9.86 -6.24
C ILE A 364 0.09 -8.39 -6.16
N ASN A 365 1.07 -7.49 -6.10
CA ASN A 365 0.80 -6.06 -6.04
C ASN A 365 0.07 -5.55 -7.30
N SER A 366 0.46 -6.02 -8.49
CA SER A 366 -0.18 -5.58 -9.73
C SER A 366 -1.64 -6.02 -9.79
N VAL A 367 -1.96 -7.26 -9.41
CA VAL A 367 -3.35 -7.76 -9.35
C VAL A 367 -4.17 -6.99 -8.33
N GLY A 368 -3.62 -6.77 -7.11
CA GLY A 368 -4.25 -5.96 -6.08
C GLY A 368 -4.53 -4.54 -6.57
N ASN A 369 -3.56 -3.94 -7.24
CA ASN A 369 -3.68 -2.58 -7.76
C ASN A 369 -4.68 -2.45 -8.92
N VAL A 370 -4.97 -3.51 -9.68
CA VAL A 370 -6.11 -3.50 -10.62
C VAL A 370 -7.42 -3.31 -9.84
N GLY A 371 -7.62 -4.05 -8.75
CA GLY A 371 -8.77 -3.84 -7.87
C GLY A 371 -8.82 -2.42 -7.32
N TYR A 372 -7.72 -1.93 -6.77
CA TYR A 372 -7.64 -0.57 -6.25
C TYR A 372 -7.86 0.50 -7.34
N GLY A 373 -7.43 0.23 -8.57
CA GLY A 373 -7.69 1.07 -9.74
C GLY A 373 -9.18 1.15 -10.07
N ILE A 374 -9.89 0.02 -10.08
CA ILE A 374 -11.35 -0.01 -10.30
C ILE A 374 -12.06 0.79 -9.19
N TYR A 375 -11.66 0.61 -7.94
CA TYR A 375 -12.16 1.39 -6.82
C TYR A 375 -11.98 2.90 -7.03
N TYR A 376 -10.79 3.35 -7.48
CA TYR A 376 -10.52 4.76 -7.76
C TYR A 376 -11.26 5.28 -9.00
N LEU A 377 -11.36 4.49 -10.08
CA LEU A 377 -12.14 4.87 -11.25
C LEU A 377 -13.61 5.13 -10.88
N ILE A 378 -14.20 4.26 -10.06
CA ILE A 378 -15.57 4.44 -9.55
C ILE A 378 -15.65 5.73 -8.72
N MET A 379 -14.72 5.94 -7.80
CA MET A 379 -14.72 7.12 -6.93
C MET A 379 -14.58 8.44 -7.71
N PHE A 380 -13.62 8.52 -8.64
CA PHE A 380 -13.42 9.71 -9.47
C PHE A 380 -14.56 9.93 -10.47
N ALA A 381 -15.29 8.90 -10.87
CA ALA A 381 -16.47 9.03 -11.73
C ALA A 381 -17.65 9.71 -10.99
N ILE A 382 -17.73 9.63 -9.67
CA ILE A 382 -18.85 10.19 -8.90
C ILE A 382 -19.10 11.67 -9.21
N PRO A 383 -18.12 12.61 -9.08
CA PRO A 383 -18.38 14.03 -9.35
C PRO A 383 -18.76 14.33 -10.80
N LEU A 384 -18.37 13.46 -11.74
CA LEU A 384 -18.65 13.62 -13.18
C LEU A 384 -20.05 13.12 -13.56
N MET A 385 -20.56 12.10 -12.86
CA MET A 385 -21.84 11.44 -13.20
C MET A 385 -23.00 11.92 -12.32
N VAL A 386 -22.72 12.49 -11.15
CA VAL A 386 -23.72 13.09 -10.27
C VAL A 386 -24.07 14.46 -10.81
N GLY A 387 -25.06 14.50 -11.68
CA GLY A 387 -25.62 15.73 -12.25
C GLY A 387 -26.81 16.26 -11.45
N GLU A 388 -27.75 16.88 -12.13
CA GLU A 388 -28.98 17.47 -11.56
C GLU A 388 -29.85 16.50 -10.76
N ARG A 389 -29.66 15.19 -10.97
CA ARG A 389 -30.45 14.12 -10.31
C ARG A 389 -30.44 14.18 -8.78
N PHE A 390 -29.39 14.77 -8.19
CA PHE A 390 -29.26 14.90 -6.73
C PHE A 390 -29.20 16.38 -6.28
N GLY A 391 -29.47 17.32 -7.19
CA GLY A 391 -29.41 18.76 -6.89
C GLY A 391 -28.02 19.30 -6.58
N VAL A 392 -26.98 18.49 -6.83
CA VAL A 392 -25.58 18.85 -6.51
C VAL A 392 -24.75 18.76 -7.79
N ARG A 393 -24.36 19.92 -8.32
CA ARG A 393 -23.42 19.97 -9.46
C ARG A 393 -22.00 20.16 -8.95
N ALA A 394 -21.09 19.30 -9.42
CA ALA A 394 -19.66 19.54 -9.24
C ALA A 394 -19.24 20.75 -10.10
N GLY A 395 -18.62 21.75 -9.48
CA GLY A 395 -18.07 22.89 -10.22
C GLY A 395 -16.91 22.48 -11.14
N PHE A 396 -16.54 23.35 -12.06
CA PHE A 396 -15.48 23.10 -13.07
C PHE A 396 -14.18 22.54 -12.45
N TRP A 397 -13.69 23.15 -11.38
CA TRP A 397 -12.44 22.69 -10.72
C TRP A 397 -12.56 21.29 -10.11
N MET A 398 -13.73 20.92 -9.62
CA MET A 398 -13.99 19.57 -9.13
C MET A 398 -14.02 18.55 -10.26
N GLN A 399 -14.66 18.91 -11.38
CA GLN A 399 -14.64 18.06 -12.57
C GLN A 399 -13.22 17.90 -13.12
N ALA A 400 -12.44 18.98 -13.18
CA ALA A 400 -11.03 18.92 -13.58
C ALA A 400 -10.20 18.01 -12.67
N ALA A 401 -10.39 18.11 -11.35
CA ALA A 401 -9.76 17.21 -10.39
C ALA A 401 -10.17 15.74 -10.61
N ALA A 402 -11.46 15.48 -10.81
CA ALA A 402 -11.96 14.14 -11.09
C ALA A 402 -11.38 13.56 -12.39
N VAL A 403 -11.31 14.36 -13.45
CA VAL A 403 -10.70 13.95 -14.74
C VAL A 403 -9.21 13.69 -14.57
N SER A 404 -8.47 14.52 -13.81
CA SER A 404 -7.05 14.29 -13.53
C SER A 404 -6.82 12.97 -12.81
N GLY A 405 -7.59 12.70 -11.73
CA GLY A 405 -7.52 11.45 -11.00
C GLY A 405 -7.88 10.23 -11.84
N LEU A 406 -8.93 10.32 -12.67
CA LEU A 406 -9.30 9.29 -13.63
C LEU A 406 -8.18 9.01 -14.64
N ALA A 407 -7.59 10.05 -15.21
CA ALA A 407 -6.54 9.91 -16.22
C ALA A 407 -5.29 9.23 -15.63
N VAL A 408 -4.83 9.66 -14.46
CA VAL A 408 -3.67 9.05 -13.80
C VAL A 408 -4.00 7.61 -13.37
N THR A 409 -5.20 7.34 -12.87
CA THR A 409 -5.61 5.98 -12.50
C THR A 409 -5.70 5.06 -13.72
N ALA A 410 -6.32 5.50 -14.81
CA ALA A 410 -6.41 4.73 -16.05
C ALA A 410 -5.01 4.45 -16.63
N LEU A 411 -4.13 5.46 -16.63
CA LEU A 411 -2.75 5.31 -17.05
C LEU A 411 -2.04 4.28 -16.15
N ALA A 412 -2.18 4.39 -14.82
CA ALA A 412 -1.59 3.44 -13.89
C ALA A 412 -2.07 2.01 -14.15
N MET A 413 -3.37 1.81 -14.35
CA MET A 413 -3.93 0.49 -14.68
C MET A 413 -3.39 -0.10 -15.98
N ALA A 414 -3.22 0.73 -17.02
CA ALA A 414 -2.63 0.28 -18.29
C ALA A 414 -1.18 -0.22 -18.11
N PHE A 415 -0.42 0.35 -17.16
CA PHE A 415 0.96 -0.03 -16.90
C PHE A 415 1.12 -1.16 -15.86
N LEU A 416 0.04 -1.62 -15.19
CA LEU A 416 0.14 -2.70 -14.20
C LEU A 416 0.58 -4.04 -14.79
N VAL A 417 0.30 -4.29 -16.05
CA VAL A 417 0.73 -5.50 -16.77
C VAL A 417 2.20 -5.46 -17.20
N LEU A 418 2.87 -4.32 -17.05
CA LEU A 418 4.27 -4.18 -17.43
C LEU A 418 5.16 -4.34 -16.18
N PRO A 419 6.10 -5.31 -16.17
CA PRO A 419 7.02 -5.48 -15.05
C PRO A 419 8.02 -4.33 -14.95
N ILE A 420 8.43 -4.00 -13.72
CA ILE A 420 9.53 -3.07 -13.40
C ILE A 420 10.75 -3.80 -12.85
N VAL A 421 10.72 -5.13 -12.82
CA VAL A 421 11.80 -6.05 -12.49
C VAL A 421 12.09 -6.94 -13.69
N ASP A 422 13.26 -7.57 -13.68
CA ASP A 422 13.58 -8.57 -14.68
C ASP A 422 12.73 -9.83 -14.43
N VAL A 423 12.02 -10.25 -15.46
CA VAL A 423 11.13 -11.42 -15.45
C VAL A 423 11.50 -12.35 -16.59
N ALA A 424 11.30 -13.65 -16.39
CA ALA A 424 11.59 -14.66 -17.42
C ALA A 424 10.77 -14.44 -18.70
N SER A 425 9.52 -13.97 -18.57
CA SER A 425 8.65 -13.67 -19.72
C SER A 425 7.67 -12.54 -19.37
N LYS A 426 7.79 -11.41 -20.08
CA LYS A 426 6.85 -10.28 -19.95
C LYS A 426 5.42 -10.67 -20.30
N TRP A 427 5.23 -11.57 -21.26
CA TRP A 427 3.92 -12.06 -21.67
C TRP A 427 3.28 -12.93 -20.58
N ASN A 428 4.04 -13.82 -19.96
CA ASN A 428 3.54 -14.64 -18.86
C ASN A 428 3.20 -13.77 -17.65
N PHE A 429 4.02 -12.77 -17.34
CA PHE A 429 3.71 -11.78 -16.30
C PHE A 429 2.39 -11.06 -16.59
N ALA A 430 2.24 -10.49 -17.78
CA ALA A 430 1.02 -9.79 -18.19
C ALA A 430 -0.21 -10.71 -18.15
N ALA A 431 -0.08 -11.95 -18.62
CA ALA A 431 -1.16 -12.94 -18.62
C ALA A 431 -1.59 -13.32 -17.19
N ARG A 432 -0.63 -13.50 -16.27
CA ARG A 432 -0.92 -13.75 -14.84
C ARG A 432 -1.67 -12.59 -14.21
N VAL A 433 -1.20 -11.36 -14.41
CA VAL A 433 -1.84 -10.16 -13.86
C VAL A 433 -3.25 -9.99 -14.44
N ALA A 434 -3.40 -10.04 -15.76
CA ALA A 434 -4.71 -9.86 -16.42
C ALA A 434 -5.67 -10.99 -16.06
N GLY A 435 -5.23 -12.26 -16.15
CA GLY A 435 -6.05 -13.42 -15.85
C GLY A 435 -6.53 -13.47 -14.40
N ALA A 436 -5.65 -13.24 -13.42
CA ALA A 436 -6.03 -13.19 -12.02
C ALA A 436 -6.99 -12.03 -11.72
N SER A 437 -6.75 -10.85 -12.29
CA SER A 437 -7.62 -9.69 -12.13
C SER A 437 -9.01 -9.93 -12.71
N LEU A 438 -9.09 -10.52 -13.89
CA LEU A 438 -10.37 -10.90 -14.53
C LEU A 438 -11.13 -11.94 -13.68
N ALA A 439 -10.44 -12.99 -13.22
CA ALA A 439 -11.04 -14.04 -12.40
C ALA A 439 -11.62 -13.48 -11.08
N MET A 440 -10.87 -12.61 -10.39
CA MET A 440 -11.32 -11.99 -9.15
C MET A 440 -12.53 -11.06 -9.36
N ASN A 441 -12.53 -10.28 -10.44
CA ASN A 441 -13.67 -9.42 -10.74
C ASN A 441 -14.90 -10.22 -11.21
N ALA A 442 -14.71 -11.29 -11.99
CA ALA A 442 -15.78 -12.21 -12.37
C ALA A 442 -16.41 -12.89 -11.13
N ALA A 443 -15.58 -13.26 -10.15
CA ALA A 443 -16.08 -13.78 -8.87
C ALA A 443 -16.95 -12.75 -8.13
N GLY A 444 -16.51 -11.48 -8.07
CA GLY A 444 -17.30 -10.39 -7.48
C GLY A 444 -18.65 -10.21 -8.16
N VAL A 445 -18.65 -10.18 -9.49
CA VAL A 445 -19.90 -10.08 -10.29
C VAL A 445 -20.83 -11.27 -10.01
N ALA A 446 -20.28 -12.50 -9.97
CA ALA A 446 -21.05 -13.69 -9.69
C ALA A 446 -21.68 -13.66 -8.27
N ILE A 447 -20.91 -13.23 -7.26
CA ILE A 447 -21.42 -13.07 -5.88
C ILE A 447 -22.55 -12.05 -5.85
N TYR A 448 -22.38 -10.89 -6.48
CA TYR A 448 -23.43 -9.86 -6.57
C TYR A 448 -24.74 -10.41 -7.16
N TRP A 449 -24.67 -11.06 -8.32
CA TRP A 449 -25.87 -11.58 -8.97
C TRP A 449 -26.53 -12.72 -8.20
N ASN A 450 -25.76 -13.58 -7.54
CA ASN A 450 -26.31 -14.62 -6.69
C ASN A 450 -27.00 -14.04 -5.45
N GLY A 451 -26.41 -13.04 -4.79
CA GLY A 451 -27.03 -12.34 -3.67
C GLY A 451 -28.33 -11.65 -4.08
N MET A 452 -28.34 -10.97 -5.24
CA MET A 452 -29.57 -10.34 -5.76
C MET A 452 -30.68 -11.33 -6.06
N ARG A 453 -30.36 -12.55 -6.52
CA ARG A 453 -31.36 -13.61 -6.73
C ARG A 453 -31.97 -14.09 -5.40
N GLN A 454 -31.13 -14.27 -4.37
CA GLN A 454 -31.61 -14.69 -3.04
C GLN A 454 -32.44 -13.61 -2.35
N ALA A 455 -32.12 -12.34 -2.52
CA ALA A 455 -32.91 -11.23 -1.94
C ALA A 455 -34.27 -11.01 -2.61
N ARG A 456 -34.52 -11.60 -3.79
CA ARG A 456 -35.81 -11.55 -4.50
C ARG A 456 -36.71 -12.75 -4.22
N GLN A 457 -36.19 -13.80 -3.60
CA GLN A 457 -36.94 -14.96 -3.08
C GLN A 457 -37.36 -14.76 -1.63
#